data_c53840e3cfbcd59b8beed0b6bf95f59e
#
_entry.id   c53840e3cfbcd59b8beed0b6bf95f59e
#
_cell.length_a   1.000
_cell.length_b   1.000
_cell.length_c   1.000
_cell.angle_alpha   90.00
_cell.angle_beta   90.00
_cell.angle_gamma   90.00
#
_symmetry.space_group_name_H-M   'P 1'
#
loop_
_entity.id
_entity.type
_entity.pdbx_description
1 polymer ?
#
loop_
_entity_poly.entity_id
_entity_poly.type
_entity_poly.pdbx_seq_one_letter_code
_entity_poly.pdbx_strand_id
1 'polypeptide(L)'
;MANRTIVPFGPQHPVLPEPIHLDLVLEDEKVVEAIPSIGFVHRGLEELAGRRDFHDYQYVVERICGICSFKHGMAYCETLEQIFGAEVPTRAKYLRTIWGEMSRIHSHLLWLGLLADAFGFDALFMQCWRMREKVLDMFEASTGGRVI
;
A
#
# COMPACT_ATOMS: atom_id res chain seq x y z
N MET A 1 31.84 -29.90 -0.86
CA MET A 1 31.32 -28.86 -1.77
C MET A 1 29.98 -28.43 -1.18
N ALA A 2 29.81 -27.18 -0.87
CA ALA A 2 28.50 -26.67 -0.41
C ALA A 2 27.43 -26.93 -1.48
N ASN A 3 26.30 -27.44 -1.07
CA ASN A 3 25.19 -27.72 -1.98
C ASN A 3 24.44 -26.43 -2.26
N ARG A 4 24.60 -25.88 -3.46
CA ARG A 4 23.83 -24.67 -3.88
C ARG A 4 22.48 -25.10 -4.42
N THR A 5 21.44 -24.50 -3.87
CA THR A 5 20.05 -24.70 -4.29
C THR A 5 19.40 -23.34 -4.52
N ILE A 6 18.60 -23.21 -5.58
CA ILE A 6 17.81 -22.02 -5.84
C ILE A 6 16.37 -22.30 -5.42
N VAL A 7 15.84 -21.47 -4.54
CA VAL A 7 14.45 -21.54 -4.06
C VAL A 7 13.70 -20.29 -4.52
N PRO A 8 12.69 -20.41 -5.40
CA PRO A 8 11.87 -19.29 -5.79
C PRO A 8 10.93 -18.87 -4.66
N PHE A 9 10.86 -17.58 -4.38
CA PHE A 9 9.94 -16.98 -3.44
C PHE A 9 9.06 -15.95 -4.16
N GLY A 10 7.77 -16.18 -4.20
CA GLY A 10 6.82 -15.38 -4.96
C GLY A 10 6.68 -15.82 -6.43
N PRO A 11 6.03 -15.04 -7.31
CA PRO A 11 5.50 -13.68 -7.06
C PRO A 11 4.24 -13.63 -6.20
N GLN A 12 3.46 -14.71 -6.15
CA GLN A 12 2.30 -14.82 -5.29
C GLN A 12 2.64 -15.66 -4.06
N HIS A 13 2.59 -15.04 -2.90
CA HIS A 13 2.85 -15.69 -1.63
C HIS A 13 1.87 -15.16 -0.58
N PRO A 14 1.29 -16.01 0.30
CA PRO A 14 0.27 -15.59 1.26
C PRO A 14 0.69 -14.44 2.19
N VAL A 15 1.98 -14.33 2.50
CA VAL A 15 2.53 -13.28 3.39
C VAL A 15 2.80 -11.97 2.65
N LEU A 16 2.88 -11.99 1.32
CA LEU A 16 3.18 -10.79 0.54
C LEU A 16 1.89 -10.02 0.22
N PRO A 17 1.76 -8.76 0.67
CA PRO A 17 0.60 -7.94 0.32
C PRO A 17 0.55 -7.55 -1.16
N GLU A 18 1.71 -7.54 -1.82
CA GLU A 18 1.84 -7.28 -3.27
C GLU A 18 2.86 -8.23 -3.89
N PRO A 19 2.73 -8.57 -5.20
CA PRO A 19 3.61 -9.52 -5.87
C PRO A 19 5.06 -9.04 -5.94
N ILE A 20 5.96 -9.86 -5.42
CA ILE A 20 7.41 -9.75 -5.60
C ILE A 20 7.98 -11.13 -5.86
N HIS A 21 8.98 -11.23 -6.71
CA HIS A 21 9.68 -12.48 -6.96
C HIS A 21 11.17 -12.35 -6.60
N LEU A 22 11.65 -13.32 -5.81
CA LEU A 22 13.04 -13.43 -5.42
C LEU A 22 13.51 -14.88 -5.70
N ASP A 23 14.59 -15.03 -6.44
CA ASP A 23 15.32 -16.29 -6.46
C ASP A 23 16.33 -16.26 -5.31
N LEU A 24 16.11 -17.12 -4.31
CA LEU A 24 16.97 -17.23 -3.14
C LEU A 24 18.01 -18.33 -3.40
N VAL A 25 19.27 -17.95 -3.47
CA VAL A 25 20.38 -18.91 -3.56
C VAL A 25 20.79 -19.33 -2.16
N LEU A 26 20.64 -20.60 -1.86
CA LEU A 26 21.00 -21.17 -0.56
C LEU A 26 22.30 -21.99 -0.67
N GLU A 27 23.14 -21.87 0.33
CA GLU A 27 24.24 -22.78 0.62
C GLU A 27 24.02 -23.36 2.02
N ASP A 28 23.79 -24.68 2.09
CA ASP A 28 23.55 -25.38 3.36
C ASP A 28 22.49 -24.66 4.25
N GLU A 29 21.32 -24.37 3.68
CA GLU A 29 20.18 -23.69 4.34
C GLU A 29 20.37 -22.20 4.65
N LYS A 30 21.50 -21.60 4.30
CA LYS A 30 21.73 -20.16 4.43
C LYS A 30 21.51 -19.46 3.11
N VAL A 31 20.75 -18.37 3.12
CA VAL A 31 20.63 -17.51 1.94
C VAL A 31 21.95 -16.76 1.76
N VAL A 32 22.64 -17.02 0.65
CA VAL A 32 23.90 -16.34 0.29
C VAL A 32 23.68 -15.26 -0.75
N GLU A 33 22.60 -15.35 -1.53
CA GLU A 33 22.26 -14.37 -2.55
C GLU A 33 20.74 -14.32 -2.71
N ALA A 34 20.19 -13.14 -3.00
CA ALA A 34 18.80 -12.96 -3.37
C ALA A 34 18.74 -12.15 -4.66
N ILE A 35 18.18 -12.74 -5.71
CA ILE A 35 18.08 -12.12 -7.03
C ILE A 35 16.63 -11.66 -7.22
N PRO A 36 16.35 -10.33 -7.17
CA PRO A 36 15.01 -9.81 -7.35
C PRO A 36 14.62 -9.79 -8.83
N SER A 37 13.38 -10.18 -9.12
CA SER A 37 12.72 -9.94 -10.39
C SER A 37 11.56 -8.97 -10.15
N ILE A 38 11.71 -7.73 -10.64
CA ILE A 38 10.77 -6.64 -10.43
C ILE A 38 9.86 -6.45 -11.65
N GLY A 39 8.77 -5.70 -11.46
CA GLY A 39 7.84 -5.36 -12.54
C GLY A 39 6.48 -6.06 -12.44
N PHE A 40 6.26 -6.96 -11.50
CA PHE A 40 4.98 -7.68 -11.35
C PHE A 40 3.79 -6.76 -11.02
N VAL A 41 4.04 -5.62 -10.40
CA VAL A 41 3.04 -4.58 -10.08
C VAL A 41 3.14 -3.35 -11.00
N HIS A 42 3.98 -3.40 -12.03
CA HIS A 42 4.14 -2.30 -12.98
C HIS A 42 2.88 -2.12 -13.84
N ARG A 43 2.34 -0.92 -13.88
CA ARG A 43 1.09 -0.57 -14.58
C ARG A 43 1.22 0.63 -15.53
N GLY A 44 2.44 1.10 -15.80
CA GLY A 44 2.72 2.23 -16.69
C GLY A 44 2.21 3.57 -16.17
N LEU A 45 2.19 3.77 -14.84
CA LEU A 45 1.63 4.98 -14.23
C LEU A 45 2.41 6.23 -14.64
N GLU A 46 3.72 6.15 -14.76
CA GLU A 46 4.59 7.26 -15.17
C GLU A 46 4.25 7.74 -16.60
N GLU A 47 3.95 6.81 -17.49
CA GLU A 47 3.53 7.13 -18.86
C GLU A 47 2.13 7.76 -18.89
N LEU A 48 1.23 7.31 -18.00
CA LEU A 48 -0.10 7.91 -17.86
C LEU A 48 -0.02 9.35 -17.34
N ALA A 49 0.96 9.70 -16.52
CA ALA A 49 1.15 11.06 -16.02
C ALA A 49 1.32 12.08 -17.16
N GLY A 50 2.04 11.68 -18.22
CA GLY A 50 2.24 12.53 -19.39
C GLY A 50 1.01 12.63 -20.33
N ARG A 51 -0.01 11.78 -20.15
CA ARG A 51 -1.17 11.65 -21.04
C ARG A 51 -2.49 12.08 -20.41
N ARG A 52 -2.54 12.31 -19.12
CA ARG A 52 -3.74 12.68 -18.38
C ARG A 52 -3.70 14.12 -17.91
N ASP A 53 -4.89 14.71 -17.80
CA ASP A 53 -5.03 15.97 -17.09
C ASP A 53 -4.63 15.81 -15.62
N PHE A 54 -4.02 16.83 -15.05
CA PHE A 54 -3.50 16.75 -13.66
C PHE A 54 -4.62 16.58 -12.62
N HIS A 55 -5.85 17.03 -12.89
CA HIS A 55 -7.00 16.79 -12.04
C HIS A 55 -7.42 15.31 -12.07
N ASP A 56 -7.47 14.72 -13.26
CA ASP A 56 -7.85 13.32 -13.42
C ASP A 56 -6.76 12.38 -12.94
N TYR A 57 -5.49 12.80 -13.04
CA TYR A 57 -4.36 11.98 -12.62
C TYR A 57 -4.32 11.76 -11.11
N GLN A 58 -4.95 12.61 -10.29
CA GLN A 58 -5.11 12.38 -8.86
C GLN A 58 -5.68 11.00 -8.55
N TYR A 59 -6.73 10.57 -9.26
CA TYR A 59 -7.36 9.26 -9.06
C TYR A 59 -6.45 8.09 -9.43
N VAL A 60 -5.54 8.30 -10.35
CA VAL A 60 -4.51 7.31 -10.71
C VAL A 60 -3.45 7.22 -9.63
N VAL A 61 -2.97 8.36 -9.14
CA VAL A 61 -1.96 8.44 -8.07
C VAL A 61 -2.45 7.77 -6.78
N GLU A 62 -3.69 7.97 -6.40
CA GLU A 62 -4.30 7.29 -5.24
C GLU A 62 -4.18 5.77 -5.32
N ARG A 63 -4.16 5.20 -6.51
CA ARG A 63 -4.11 3.76 -6.75
C ARG A 63 -2.71 3.23 -7.08
N ILE A 64 -1.65 4.02 -6.84
CA ILE A 64 -0.28 3.49 -6.79
C ILE A 64 -0.22 2.37 -5.74
N CYS A 65 -0.90 2.60 -4.60
CA CYS A 65 -1.06 1.60 -3.54
C CYS A 65 -2.52 1.58 -3.06
N GLY A 66 -3.15 0.41 -3.03
CA GLY A 66 -4.54 0.25 -2.55
C GLY A 66 -4.69 0.30 -1.03
N ILE A 67 -3.59 0.34 -0.27
CA ILE A 67 -3.60 0.36 1.21
C ILE A 67 -3.40 1.78 1.74
N CYS A 68 -2.50 2.54 1.11
CA CYS A 68 -2.16 3.91 1.51
C CYS A 68 -2.61 4.95 0.46
N SER A 69 -3.72 4.72 -0.20
CA SER A 69 -4.24 5.54 -1.30
C SER A 69 -4.34 7.00 -0.91
N PHE A 70 -4.90 7.30 0.25
CA PHE A 70 -5.03 8.67 0.75
C PHE A 70 -3.68 9.40 0.84
N LYS A 71 -2.62 8.72 1.26
CA LYS A 71 -1.29 9.34 1.40
C LYS A 71 -0.68 9.69 0.04
N HIS A 72 -0.88 8.84 -0.97
CA HIS A 72 -0.47 9.15 -2.34
C HIS A 72 -1.23 10.34 -2.92
N GLY A 73 -2.56 10.35 -2.79
CA GLY A 73 -3.38 11.48 -3.22
C GLY A 73 -3.02 12.78 -2.49
N MET A 74 -2.84 12.72 -1.17
CA MET A 74 -2.44 13.88 -0.37
C MET A 74 -1.09 14.45 -0.82
N ALA A 75 -0.07 13.60 -0.99
CA ALA A 75 1.26 14.03 -1.43
C ALA A 75 1.20 14.67 -2.83
N TYR A 76 0.41 14.12 -3.72
CA TYR A 76 0.20 14.68 -5.05
C TYR A 76 -0.46 16.06 -4.98
N CYS A 77 -1.55 16.20 -4.23
CA CYS A 77 -2.25 17.48 -4.06
C CYS A 77 -1.35 18.54 -3.42
N GLU A 78 -0.60 18.19 -2.36
CA GLU A 78 0.33 19.11 -1.71
C GLU A 78 1.45 19.58 -2.67
N THR A 79 1.91 18.69 -3.54
CA THR A 79 2.90 19.05 -4.57
C THR A 79 2.33 20.04 -5.57
N LEU A 80 1.11 19.80 -6.06
CA LEU A 80 0.44 20.74 -6.98
C LEU A 80 0.15 22.09 -6.33
N GLU A 81 -0.30 22.10 -5.08
CA GLU A 81 -0.55 23.31 -4.31
C GLU A 81 0.73 24.17 -4.17
N GLN A 82 1.87 23.53 -3.94
CA GLN A 82 3.16 24.22 -3.90
C GLN A 82 3.54 24.80 -5.27
N ILE A 83 3.34 24.03 -6.35
CA ILE A 83 3.64 24.49 -7.72
C ILE A 83 2.77 25.70 -8.10
N PHE A 84 1.49 25.68 -7.75
CA PHE A 84 0.55 26.75 -8.09
C PHE A 84 0.53 27.89 -7.05
N GLY A 85 1.23 27.75 -5.93
CA GLY A 85 1.22 28.73 -4.83
C GLY A 85 -0.19 28.85 -4.19
N ALA A 86 -0.97 27.78 -4.16
CA ALA A 86 -2.33 27.79 -3.65
C ALA A 86 -2.37 27.79 -2.12
N GLU A 87 -3.16 28.68 -1.53
CA GLU A 87 -3.41 28.69 -0.09
C GLU A 87 -4.44 27.63 0.30
N VAL A 88 -4.04 26.69 1.17
CA VAL A 88 -4.92 25.64 1.67
C VAL A 88 -5.69 26.15 2.89
N PRO A 89 -7.04 26.16 2.85
CA PRO A 89 -7.87 26.58 3.99
C PRO A 89 -7.61 25.70 5.23
N THR A 90 -7.71 26.32 6.41
CA THR A 90 -7.49 25.64 7.70
C THR A 90 -8.37 24.40 7.85
N ARG A 91 -9.64 24.47 7.46
CA ARG A 91 -10.56 23.32 7.48
C ARG A 91 -10.04 22.15 6.65
N ALA A 92 -9.49 22.41 5.47
CA ALA A 92 -8.93 21.35 4.61
C ALA A 92 -7.73 20.67 5.28
N LYS A 93 -6.86 21.43 5.95
CA LYS A 93 -5.71 20.87 6.70
C LYS A 93 -6.17 19.92 7.82
N TYR A 94 -7.19 20.31 8.59
CA TYR A 94 -7.76 19.44 9.63
C TYR A 94 -8.39 18.18 9.05
N LEU A 95 -9.16 18.29 7.97
CA LEU A 95 -9.78 17.15 7.32
C LEU A 95 -8.72 16.18 6.78
N ARG A 96 -7.68 16.68 6.14
CA ARG A 96 -6.54 15.86 5.67
C ARG A 96 -5.87 15.12 6.81
N THR A 97 -5.69 15.77 7.95
CA THR A 97 -5.10 15.12 9.13
C THR A 97 -6.01 13.99 9.62
N ILE A 98 -7.31 14.25 9.78
CA ILE A 98 -8.27 13.24 10.25
C ILE A 98 -8.27 12.01 9.33
N TRP A 99 -8.48 12.22 8.04
CA TRP A 99 -8.54 11.13 7.08
C TRP A 99 -7.19 10.43 6.90
N GLY A 100 -6.11 11.19 6.99
CA GLY A 100 -4.75 10.66 6.95
C GLY A 100 -4.44 9.73 8.13
N GLU A 101 -4.89 10.06 9.33
CA GLU A 101 -4.72 9.21 10.52
C GLU A 101 -5.66 7.99 10.47
N MET A 102 -6.88 8.16 10.00
CA MET A 102 -7.79 7.04 9.79
C MET A 102 -7.23 6.05 8.75
N SER A 103 -6.65 6.55 7.65
CA SER A 103 -5.97 5.73 6.65
C SER A 103 -4.77 4.99 7.26
N ARG A 104 -4.04 5.61 8.19
CA ARG A 104 -2.96 4.96 8.93
C ARG A 104 -3.49 3.84 9.82
N ILE A 105 -4.57 4.06 10.58
CA ILE A 105 -5.19 3.04 11.42
C ILE A 105 -5.63 1.85 10.57
N HIS A 106 -6.31 2.09 9.47
CA HIS A 106 -6.73 1.06 8.53
C HIS A 106 -5.56 0.22 8.02
N SER A 107 -4.46 0.85 7.62
CA SER A 107 -3.28 0.15 7.10
C SER A 107 -2.53 -0.63 8.18
N HIS A 108 -2.43 -0.08 9.39
CA HIS A 108 -1.79 -0.76 10.51
C HIS A 108 -2.60 -1.98 10.98
N LEU A 109 -3.93 -1.90 10.96
CA LEU A 109 -4.79 -3.06 11.26
C LEU A 109 -4.63 -4.17 10.22
N LEU A 110 -4.47 -3.81 8.94
CA LEU A 110 -4.15 -4.78 7.90
C LEU A 110 -2.81 -5.47 8.18
N TRP A 111 -1.77 -4.67 8.43
CA TRP A 111 -0.43 -5.21 8.71
C TRP A 111 -0.43 -6.13 9.93
N LEU A 112 -1.05 -5.70 11.03
CA LEU A 112 -1.14 -6.50 12.25
C LEU A 112 -1.92 -7.81 12.02
N GLY A 113 -2.99 -7.75 11.24
CA GLY A 113 -3.76 -8.94 10.87
C GLY A 113 -2.92 -9.94 10.07
N LEU A 114 -2.22 -9.48 9.03
CA LEU A 114 -1.33 -10.34 8.23
C LEU A 114 -0.19 -10.92 9.06
N LEU A 115 0.37 -10.14 10.00
CA LEU A 115 1.38 -10.64 10.93
C LEU A 115 0.81 -11.74 11.83
N ALA A 116 -0.40 -11.54 12.37
CA ALA A 116 -1.09 -12.54 13.18
C ALA A 116 -1.32 -13.84 12.42
N ASP A 117 -1.77 -13.76 11.17
CA ASP A 117 -1.97 -14.90 10.27
C ASP A 117 -0.65 -15.65 10.05
N ALA A 118 0.43 -14.94 9.78
CA ALA A 118 1.76 -15.53 9.59
C ALA A 118 2.26 -16.33 10.80
N PHE A 119 1.80 -15.99 12.01
CA PHE A 119 2.07 -16.74 13.24
C PHE A 119 0.99 -17.77 13.60
N GLY A 120 -0.04 -17.95 12.76
CA GLY A 120 -1.14 -18.87 13.02
C GLY A 120 -2.17 -18.38 14.06
N PHE A 121 -2.26 -17.06 14.29
CA PHE A 121 -3.23 -16.45 15.21
C PHE A 121 -4.51 -16.02 14.49
N ASP A 122 -5.28 -16.96 13.96
CA ASP A 122 -6.51 -16.71 13.20
C ASP A 122 -7.50 -15.81 13.94
N ALA A 123 -7.66 -15.99 15.25
CA ALA A 123 -8.57 -15.19 16.05
C ALA A 123 -8.17 -13.70 16.07
N LEU A 124 -6.88 -13.40 16.16
CA LEU A 124 -6.36 -12.03 16.12
C LEU A 124 -6.48 -11.45 14.71
N PHE A 125 -6.18 -12.24 13.70
CA PHE A 125 -6.41 -11.85 12.30
C PHE A 125 -7.86 -11.41 12.10
N MET A 126 -8.83 -12.25 12.45
CA MET A 126 -10.25 -11.92 12.33
C MET A 126 -10.67 -10.71 13.15
N GLN A 127 -10.08 -10.50 14.32
CA GLN A 127 -10.35 -9.33 15.15
C GLN A 127 -9.82 -8.03 14.49
N CYS A 128 -8.62 -8.05 13.95
CA CYS A 128 -8.05 -6.91 13.21
C CYS A 128 -8.94 -6.52 12.02
N TRP A 129 -9.42 -7.51 11.27
CA TRP A 129 -10.33 -7.27 10.14
C TRP A 129 -11.67 -6.67 10.57
N ARG A 130 -12.26 -7.15 11.66
CA ARG A 130 -13.50 -6.57 12.22
C ARG A 130 -13.31 -5.11 12.67
N MET A 131 -12.16 -4.79 13.24
CA MET A 131 -11.85 -3.41 13.64
C MET A 131 -11.63 -2.53 12.41
N ARG A 132 -10.95 -3.07 11.40
CA ARG A 132 -10.70 -2.40 10.13
C ARG A 132 -11.99 -2.05 9.40
N GLU A 133 -12.98 -2.94 9.39
CA GLU A 133 -14.29 -2.70 8.78
C GLU A 133 -14.95 -1.41 9.30
N LYS A 134 -14.85 -1.13 10.60
CA LYS A 134 -15.41 0.11 11.17
C LYS A 134 -14.77 1.37 10.59
N VAL A 135 -13.49 1.32 10.27
CA VAL A 135 -12.79 2.45 9.63
C VAL A 135 -13.24 2.59 8.17
N LEU A 136 -13.39 1.47 7.47
CA LEU A 136 -13.88 1.46 6.09
C LEU A 136 -15.32 1.99 5.99
N ASP A 137 -16.19 1.64 6.96
CA ASP A 137 -17.57 2.15 7.02
C ASP A 137 -17.59 3.67 7.24
N MET A 138 -16.68 4.21 8.07
CA MET A 138 -16.54 5.66 8.24
C MET A 138 -16.06 6.35 6.97
N PHE A 139 -15.15 5.75 6.22
CA PHE A 139 -14.74 6.26 4.91
C PHE A 139 -15.91 6.26 3.93
N GLU A 140 -16.62 5.15 3.81
CA GLU A 140 -17.78 5.03 2.92
C GLU A 140 -18.86 6.05 3.24
N ALA A 141 -19.21 6.21 4.51
CA ALA A 141 -20.23 7.15 4.96
C ALA A 141 -19.87 8.62 4.70
N SER A 142 -18.58 8.95 4.69
CA SER A 142 -18.11 10.35 4.58
C SER A 142 -17.61 10.74 3.20
N THR A 143 -17.11 9.79 2.42
CA THR A 143 -16.47 10.05 1.12
C THR A 143 -17.12 9.30 -0.04
N GLY A 144 -17.94 8.28 0.25
CA GLY A 144 -18.54 7.39 -0.75
C GLY A 144 -17.62 6.23 -1.17
N GLY A 145 -16.37 6.22 -0.76
CA GLY A 145 -15.39 5.15 -1.03
C GLY A 145 -14.96 4.43 0.23
N ARG A 146 -14.85 3.10 0.21
CA ARG A 146 -14.36 2.32 1.36
C ARG A 146 -12.85 2.42 1.55
N VAL A 147 -12.12 2.64 0.47
CA VAL A 147 -10.67 2.86 0.46
C VAL A 147 -10.39 4.16 -0.25
N ILE A 148 -9.81 5.09 0.46
CA ILE A 148 -9.46 6.42 -0.02
C ILE A 148 -7.98 6.69 0.19
#